data_e7dda89e8f27849d07709060aebdc34b
#
_entry.id   e7dda89e8f27849d07709060aebdc34b
#
_cell.length_a   1.000
_cell.length_b   1.000
_cell.length_c   1.000
_cell.angle_alpha   90.00
_cell.angle_beta   90.00
_cell.angle_gamma   90.00
#
_symmetry.space_group_name_H-M   'P 1'
#
loop_
_entity.id
_entity.type
_entity.pdbx_description
1 polymer ?
#
loop_
_entity_poly.entity_id
_entity_poly.type
_entity_poly.pdbx_seq_one_letter_code
_entity_poly.pdbx_strand_id
1 'polypeptide(L)'
;KLTIEPGDYFNFDKINKEVKELNRYSYINNSELSFKTNDNKTDLIVDIEENNKTGNLLLAGTVSGDRGFGASFGANDKNIFGSGNSLQSSFDFNDETLSFNLSYRQYPILNSRISNDYYLTNDENDFTSSFGYKSQEQSFGYALNFDYTDDTNVSTGFKIAKYRGHSQSSTDVS
;
A
#
# COMPACT_ATOMS: atom_id res chain seq x y z
N LYS A 1 -6.06 -14.98 -11.35
CA LYS A 1 -6.66 -16.08 -12.15
C LYS A 1 -5.74 -16.34 -13.32
N LEU A 2 -5.35 -17.61 -13.50
CA LEU A 2 -4.64 -18.03 -14.71
C LEU A 2 -5.54 -17.84 -15.95
N THR A 3 -4.97 -17.37 -17.05
CA THR A 3 -5.68 -17.21 -18.33
C THR A 3 -5.72 -18.50 -19.15
N ILE A 4 -5.06 -19.55 -18.64
CA ILE A 4 -5.04 -20.88 -19.23
C ILE A 4 -6.27 -21.63 -18.79
N GLU A 5 -7.01 -22.16 -19.76
CA GLU A 5 -8.24 -22.92 -19.52
C GLU A 5 -8.06 -24.39 -19.88
N PRO A 6 -8.82 -25.33 -19.25
CA PRO A 6 -8.81 -26.72 -19.64
C PRO A 6 -9.18 -26.90 -21.11
N GLY A 7 -8.30 -27.54 -21.88
CA GLY A 7 -8.48 -27.72 -23.33
C GLY A 7 -7.65 -26.80 -24.21
N ASP A 8 -6.96 -25.80 -23.61
CA ASP A 8 -6.02 -24.97 -24.36
C ASP A 8 -4.82 -25.77 -24.87
N TYR A 9 -4.25 -25.32 -25.99
CA TYR A 9 -2.98 -25.87 -26.46
C TYR A 9 -1.86 -25.54 -25.48
N PHE A 10 -1.03 -26.57 -25.20
CA PHE A 10 0.12 -26.41 -24.33
C PHE A 10 1.10 -25.35 -24.89
N ASN A 11 1.35 -24.31 -24.10
CA ASN A 11 2.32 -23.27 -24.42
C ASN A 11 3.14 -22.94 -23.19
N PHE A 12 4.40 -23.42 -23.18
CA PHE A 12 5.30 -23.27 -22.05
C PHE A 12 5.62 -21.81 -21.71
N ASP A 13 5.79 -20.94 -22.72
CA ASP A 13 6.11 -19.54 -22.50
C ASP A 13 4.93 -18.79 -21.86
N LYS A 14 3.70 -19.08 -22.31
CA LYS A 14 2.48 -18.53 -21.72
C LYS A 14 2.35 -18.96 -20.26
N ILE A 15 2.56 -20.25 -19.99
CA ILE A 15 2.48 -20.82 -18.64
C ILE A 15 3.50 -20.17 -17.71
N ASN A 16 4.77 -20.10 -18.12
CA ASN A 16 5.83 -19.50 -17.33
C ASN A 16 5.58 -18.02 -17.04
N LYS A 17 5.04 -17.29 -18.02
CA LYS A 17 4.68 -15.89 -17.82
C LYS A 17 3.61 -15.74 -16.75
N GLU A 18 2.57 -16.56 -16.78
CA GLU A 18 1.48 -16.50 -15.80
C GLU A 18 1.94 -16.88 -14.39
N VAL A 19 2.85 -17.83 -14.25
CA VAL A 19 3.41 -18.20 -12.94
C VAL A 19 4.32 -17.10 -12.40
N LYS A 20 5.10 -16.43 -13.26
CA LYS A 20 5.84 -15.23 -12.85
C LYS A 20 4.92 -14.11 -12.37
N GLU A 21 3.75 -13.95 -13.00
CA GLU A 21 2.74 -13.00 -12.54
C GLU A 21 2.17 -13.36 -11.14
N LEU A 22 1.99 -14.66 -10.85
CA LEU A 22 1.59 -15.10 -9.50
C LEU A 22 2.63 -14.72 -8.45
N ASN A 23 3.92 -14.90 -8.72
CA ASN A 23 5.00 -14.54 -7.79
C ASN A 23 5.17 -13.02 -7.55
N ARG A 24 4.48 -12.18 -8.30
CA ARG A 24 4.44 -10.72 -8.05
C ARG A 24 3.53 -10.35 -6.87
N TYR A 25 2.61 -11.23 -6.49
CA TYR A 25 1.77 -10.97 -5.32
C TYR A 25 2.57 -11.16 -4.04
N SER A 26 2.60 -10.13 -3.22
CA SER A 26 3.43 -10.08 -2.00
C SER A 26 3.04 -11.10 -0.93
N TYR A 27 1.88 -11.74 -1.06
CA TYR A 27 1.40 -12.81 -0.20
C TYR A 27 1.69 -14.22 -0.74
N ILE A 28 2.26 -14.34 -1.94
CA ILE A 28 2.75 -15.61 -2.50
C ILE A 28 4.25 -15.70 -2.23
N ASN A 29 4.64 -16.75 -1.50
CA ASN A 29 6.03 -16.99 -1.14
C ASN A 29 6.77 -17.70 -2.28
N ASN A 30 6.12 -18.70 -2.85
CA ASN A 30 6.64 -19.48 -3.98
C ASN A 30 5.49 -20.04 -4.81
N SER A 31 5.73 -20.23 -6.11
CA SER A 31 4.84 -21.00 -6.98
C SER A 31 5.66 -21.91 -7.87
N GLU A 32 5.35 -23.19 -7.84
CA GLU A 32 6.02 -24.23 -8.60
C GLU A 32 5.09 -24.85 -9.64
N LEU A 33 5.67 -25.17 -10.79
CA LEU A 33 4.97 -25.83 -11.87
C LEU A 33 5.38 -27.30 -11.97
N SER A 34 4.41 -28.17 -12.03
CA SER A 34 4.62 -29.56 -12.41
C SER A 34 3.64 -30.02 -13.48
N PHE A 35 4.03 -31.00 -14.27
CA PHE A 35 3.24 -31.52 -15.36
C PHE A 35 3.04 -33.02 -15.16
N LYS A 36 1.81 -33.47 -15.29
CA LYS A 36 1.46 -34.87 -15.25
C LYS A 36 0.82 -35.26 -16.56
N THR A 37 1.49 -36.12 -17.34
CA THR A 37 0.98 -36.60 -18.65
C THR A 37 0.33 -37.95 -18.47
N ASN A 38 -0.96 -38.04 -18.90
CA ASN A 38 -1.71 -39.27 -18.99
C ASN A 38 -2.37 -39.34 -20.37
N ASP A 39 -2.19 -40.42 -21.11
CA ASP A 39 -2.93 -40.81 -22.33
C ASP A 39 -3.33 -39.61 -23.26
N ASN A 40 -2.38 -38.89 -23.78
CA ASN A 40 -2.61 -37.71 -24.66
C ASN A 40 -3.13 -36.44 -23.99
N LYS A 41 -3.18 -36.35 -22.67
CA LYS A 41 -3.50 -35.12 -21.92
C LYS A 41 -2.37 -34.81 -20.96
N THR A 42 -2.07 -33.53 -20.81
CA THR A 42 -1.11 -33.05 -19.85
C THR A 42 -1.83 -32.16 -18.84
N ASP A 43 -1.86 -32.60 -17.61
CA ASP A 43 -2.37 -31.80 -16.49
C ASP A 43 -1.28 -30.84 -16.04
N LEU A 44 -1.62 -29.58 -15.94
CA LEU A 44 -0.80 -28.54 -15.31
C LEU A 44 -1.16 -28.46 -13.83
N ILE A 45 -0.17 -28.73 -12.99
CA ILE A 45 -0.30 -28.60 -11.55
C ILE A 45 0.50 -27.36 -11.14
N VAL A 46 -0.16 -26.42 -10.48
CA VAL A 46 0.46 -25.20 -9.93
C VAL A 46 0.38 -25.30 -8.41
N ASP A 47 1.51 -25.55 -7.78
CA ASP A 47 1.63 -25.56 -6.33
C ASP A 47 1.96 -24.13 -5.86
N ILE A 48 1.12 -23.58 -4.99
CA ILE A 48 1.26 -22.21 -4.47
C ILE A 48 1.50 -22.28 -2.97
N GLU A 49 2.61 -21.71 -2.54
CA GLU A 49 2.93 -21.49 -1.14
C GLU A 49 2.58 -20.06 -0.74
N GLU A 50 1.57 -19.89 0.11
CA GLU A 50 1.17 -18.59 0.60
C GLU A 50 2.01 -18.16 1.81
N ASN A 51 2.31 -16.86 1.89
CA ASN A 51 2.96 -16.27 3.05
C ASN A 51 1.94 -16.03 4.17
N ASN A 52 2.04 -16.80 5.24
CA ASN A 52 1.17 -16.67 6.41
C ASN A 52 1.46 -15.41 7.25
N LYS A 53 2.55 -14.68 6.97
CA LYS A 53 2.96 -13.46 7.67
C LYS A 53 2.91 -12.27 6.71
N THR A 54 1.73 -11.80 6.42
CA THR A 54 1.51 -10.66 5.50
C THR A 54 1.52 -9.33 6.21
N GLY A 55 1.35 -9.33 7.54
CA GLY A 55 1.26 -8.14 8.37
C GLY A 55 2.52 -7.87 9.22
N ASN A 56 2.81 -6.58 9.42
CA ASN A 56 3.86 -6.08 10.28
C ASN A 56 3.33 -4.95 11.17
N LEU A 57 3.84 -4.89 12.39
CA LEU A 57 3.64 -3.78 13.32
C LEU A 57 4.96 -3.08 13.56
N LEU A 58 4.95 -1.77 13.57
CA LEU A 58 6.08 -0.90 13.94
C LEU A 58 5.69 -0.09 15.17
N LEU A 59 6.59 -0.09 16.16
CA LEU A 59 6.52 0.81 17.31
C LEU A 59 7.89 1.45 17.47
N ALA A 60 7.94 2.77 17.52
CA ALA A 60 9.17 3.53 17.71
C ALA A 60 8.94 4.66 18.71
N GLY A 61 9.98 4.96 19.50
CA GLY A 61 10.03 6.13 20.37
C GLY A 61 11.21 7.00 19.98
N THR A 62 11.06 8.32 20.06
CA THR A 62 12.11 9.30 19.79
C THR A 62 12.19 10.30 20.92
N VAL A 63 13.40 10.80 21.18
CA VAL A 63 13.64 11.91 22.10
C VAL A 63 14.52 12.91 21.38
N SER A 64 14.08 14.14 21.31
CA SER A 64 14.79 15.25 20.65
C SER A 64 14.83 16.46 21.58
N GLY A 65 15.95 17.19 21.55
CA GLY A 65 16.11 18.38 22.41
C GLY A 65 15.24 19.56 21.97
N ASP A 66 14.80 19.57 20.72
CA ASP A 66 13.98 20.63 20.09
C ASP A 66 12.50 20.24 19.98
N ARG A 67 12.18 18.94 19.84
CA ARG A 67 10.83 18.43 19.63
C ARG A 67 10.30 17.53 20.74
N GLY A 68 11.02 17.46 21.86
CA GLY A 68 10.60 16.71 23.02
C GLY A 68 10.55 15.19 22.80
N PHE A 69 9.58 14.56 23.43
CA PHE A 69 9.30 13.13 23.31
C PHE A 69 8.36 12.87 22.13
N GLY A 70 8.67 11.85 21.35
CA GLY A 70 7.81 11.42 20.26
C GLY A 70 7.61 9.91 20.25
N ALA A 71 6.52 9.47 19.68
CA ALA A 71 6.26 8.06 19.40
C ALA A 71 5.58 7.87 18.05
N SER A 72 5.90 6.75 17.43
CA SER A 72 5.33 6.33 16.14
C SER A 72 4.76 4.92 16.27
N PHE A 73 3.57 4.73 15.74
CA PHE A 73 2.93 3.44 15.57
C PHE A 73 2.60 3.22 14.11
N GLY A 74 2.96 2.06 13.56
CA GLY A 74 2.65 1.68 12.20
C GLY A 74 2.08 0.26 12.14
N ALA A 75 1.12 0.05 11.25
CA ALA A 75 0.60 -1.26 10.90
C ALA A 75 0.51 -1.38 9.39
N ASN A 76 0.92 -2.52 8.88
CA ASN A 76 0.89 -2.81 7.45
C ASN A 76 0.52 -4.28 7.27
N ASP A 77 -0.46 -4.54 6.41
CA ASP A 77 -0.82 -5.89 5.98
C ASP A 77 -0.94 -5.91 4.46
N LYS A 78 -0.22 -6.82 3.82
CA LYS A 78 -0.18 -6.98 2.36
C LYS A 78 -1.25 -7.92 1.81
N ASN A 79 -2.02 -8.53 2.69
CA ASN A 79 -3.11 -9.45 2.32
C ASN A 79 -4.25 -9.36 3.35
N ILE A 80 -4.73 -8.13 3.58
CA ILE A 80 -5.74 -7.86 4.61
C ILE A 80 -6.97 -8.76 4.43
N PHE A 81 -7.33 -9.49 5.47
CA PHE A 81 -8.43 -10.48 5.46
C PHE A 81 -8.34 -11.54 4.36
N GLY A 82 -7.14 -11.86 3.86
CA GLY A 82 -6.97 -12.84 2.77
C GLY A 82 -7.51 -12.37 1.40
N SER A 83 -7.72 -11.06 1.24
CA SER A 83 -8.32 -10.48 0.02
C SER A 83 -7.31 -10.21 -1.11
N GLY A 84 -6.01 -10.36 -0.84
CA GLY A 84 -4.94 -9.96 -1.74
C GLY A 84 -4.70 -8.45 -1.79
N ASN A 85 -5.45 -7.66 -1.01
CA ASN A 85 -5.33 -6.21 -0.94
C ASN A 85 -4.41 -5.81 0.21
N SER A 86 -3.78 -4.63 0.13
CA SER A 86 -2.92 -4.14 1.20
C SER A 86 -3.55 -2.98 1.95
N LEU A 87 -3.31 -2.96 3.26
CA LEU A 87 -3.67 -1.87 4.15
C LEU A 87 -2.41 -1.41 4.88
N GLN A 88 -2.17 -0.11 4.92
CA GLN A 88 -1.10 0.50 5.68
C GLN A 88 -1.66 1.64 6.51
N SER A 89 -1.27 1.72 7.77
CA SER A 89 -1.58 2.85 8.64
C SER A 89 -0.33 3.29 9.38
N SER A 90 -0.20 4.59 9.63
CA SER A 90 0.79 5.14 10.54
C SER A 90 0.16 6.23 11.39
N PHE A 91 0.66 6.33 12.60
CA PHE A 91 0.33 7.36 13.55
C PHE A 91 1.62 7.84 14.19
N ASP A 92 1.91 9.12 14.06
CA ASP A 92 3.12 9.75 14.57
C ASP A 92 2.74 10.95 15.41
N PHE A 93 3.31 11.06 16.60
CA PHE A 93 3.13 12.24 17.43
C PHE A 93 4.43 12.65 18.13
N ASN A 94 4.56 13.94 18.34
CA ASN A 94 5.52 14.59 19.24
C ASN A 94 4.94 15.90 19.73
N ASP A 95 5.72 16.72 20.45
CA ASP A 95 5.22 17.96 21.05
C ASP A 95 4.70 18.98 19.99
N GLU A 96 5.16 18.89 18.76
CA GLU A 96 4.81 19.83 17.69
C GLU A 96 3.93 19.22 16.59
N THR A 97 3.90 17.89 16.46
CA THR A 97 3.23 17.24 15.33
C THR A 97 2.35 16.07 15.75
N LEU A 98 1.21 15.96 15.09
CA LEU A 98 0.31 14.82 15.16
C LEU A 98 -0.09 14.43 13.74
N SER A 99 0.39 13.27 13.28
CA SER A 99 0.11 12.77 11.93
C SER A 99 -0.57 11.43 11.97
N PHE A 100 -1.59 11.27 11.14
CA PHE A 100 -2.25 10.00 10.88
C PHE A 100 -2.36 9.77 9.38
N ASN A 101 -1.91 8.61 8.92
CA ASN A 101 -2.02 8.20 7.53
C ASN A 101 -2.63 6.81 7.45
N LEU A 102 -3.59 6.65 6.54
CA LEU A 102 -4.19 5.37 6.19
C LEU A 102 -4.21 5.24 4.67
N SER A 103 -3.66 4.15 4.17
CA SER A 103 -3.71 3.82 2.75
C SER A 103 -4.22 2.40 2.54
N TYR A 104 -5.12 2.27 1.58
CA TYR A 104 -5.65 0.99 1.15
C TYR A 104 -5.44 0.83 -0.35
N ARG A 105 -4.76 -0.25 -0.75
CA ARG A 105 -4.56 -0.61 -2.15
C ARG A 105 -5.37 -1.84 -2.48
N GLN A 106 -6.26 -1.66 -3.43
CA GLN A 106 -7.00 -2.76 -4.04
C GLN A 106 -6.28 -3.20 -5.30
N TYR A 107 -5.78 -4.42 -5.30
CA TYR A 107 -5.14 -5.02 -6.46
C TYR A 107 -6.16 -5.50 -7.49
N PRO A 108 -5.74 -5.65 -8.77
CA PRO A 108 -6.64 -6.01 -9.85
C PRO A 108 -7.35 -7.34 -9.60
N ILE A 109 -8.65 -7.34 -9.86
CA ILE A 109 -9.44 -8.56 -9.93
C ILE A 109 -9.46 -8.99 -11.41
N LEU A 110 -9.08 -10.25 -11.70
CA LEU A 110 -9.25 -10.87 -13.02
C LEU A 110 -8.54 -10.15 -14.19
N ASN A 111 -7.28 -10.46 -14.45
CA ASN A 111 -6.53 -10.02 -15.66
C ASN A 111 -6.49 -8.51 -15.91
N SER A 112 -6.99 -7.69 -15.01
CA SER A 112 -6.83 -6.25 -15.06
C SER A 112 -5.42 -5.88 -14.57
N ARG A 113 -4.79 -4.91 -15.21
CA ARG A 113 -3.53 -4.30 -14.76
C ARG A 113 -3.76 -3.01 -13.97
N ILE A 114 -5.01 -2.80 -13.52
CA ILE A 114 -5.42 -1.58 -12.82
C ILE A 114 -5.56 -1.86 -11.33
N SER A 115 -4.82 -1.15 -10.50
CA SER A 115 -5.01 -1.11 -9.05
C SER A 115 -5.61 0.23 -8.62
N ASN A 116 -6.34 0.21 -7.50
CA ASN A 116 -6.96 1.39 -6.91
C ASN A 116 -6.29 1.69 -5.57
N ASP A 117 -5.88 2.92 -5.38
CA ASP A 117 -5.31 3.42 -4.13
C ASP A 117 -6.23 4.44 -3.49
N TYR A 118 -6.51 4.26 -2.21
CA TYR A 118 -7.29 5.17 -1.38
C TYR A 118 -6.41 5.66 -0.25
N TYR A 119 -6.39 6.98 -0.02
CA TYR A 119 -5.58 7.62 1.01
C TYR A 119 -6.44 8.49 1.92
N LEU A 120 -6.21 8.39 3.21
CA LEU A 120 -6.77 9.29 4.21
C LEU A 120 -5.61 9.81 5.06
N THR A 121 -5.47 11.14 5.17
CA THR A 121 -4.43 11.76 5.99
C THR A 121 -5.00 12.81 6.90
N ASN A 122 -4.40 12.95 8.08
CA ASN A 122 -4.58 14.08 8.97
C ASN A 122 -3.21 14.46 9.52
N ASP A 123 -2.73 15.64 9.15
CA ASP A 123 -1.46 16.18 9.59
C ASP A 123 -1.72 17.47 10.36
N GLU A 124 -1.33 17.50 11.61
CA GLU A 124 -1.42 18.66 12.50
C GLU A 124 -0.01 19.04 12.95
N ASN A 125 0.35 20.32 12.75
CA ASN A 125 1.62 20.89 13.13
C ASN A 125 1.37 22.11 14.01
N ASP A 126 1.86 22.06 15.23
CA ASP A 126 1.79 23.15 16.22
C ASP A 126 3.18 23.73 16.45
N PHE A 127 3.53 24.70 15.64
CA PHE A 127 4.77 25.47 15.76
C PHE A 127 4.54 26.82 16.46
N THR A 128 3.53 26.89 17.31
CA THR A 128 3.18 28.15 18.01
C THR A 128 4.33 28.63 18.87
N SER A 129 5.04 27.73 19.56
CA SER A 129 6.19 28.05 20.42
C SER A 129 7.41 28.50 19.62
N SER A 130 7.65 27.93 18.45
CA SER A 130 8.87 28.15 17.67
C SER A 130 8.70 29.24 16.59
N PHE A 131 7.50 29.31 15.96
CA PHE A 131 7.24 30.16 14.80
C PHE A 131 5.92 30.90 14.86
N GLY A 132 5.13 30.77 15.93
CA GLY A 132 3.88 31.51 16.13
C GLY A 132 2.73 31.05 15.23
N TYR A 133 2.75 29.84 14.66
CA TYR A 133 1.67 29.35 13.85
C TYR A 133 1.31 27.89 14.12
N LYS A 134 0.06 27.54 13.81
CA LYS A 134 -0.45 26.17 13.83
C LYS A 134 -1.12 25.88 12.48
N SER A 135 -0.92 24.68 11.95
CA SER A 135 -1.54 24.23 10.70
C SER A 135 -2.12 22.82 10.85
N GLN A 136 -3.23 22.60 10.17
CA GLN A 136 -3.84 21.28 10.04
C GLN A 136 -4.24 21.04 8.59
N GLU A 137 -3.88 19.88 8.06
CA GLU A 137 -4.36 19.37 6.79
C GLU A 137 -5.11 18.06 7.01
N GLN A 138 -6.33 17.98 6.52
CA GLN A 138 -7.09 16.73 6.42
C GLN A 138 -7.34 16.44 4.95
N SER A 139 -6.97 15.28 4.48
CA SER A 139 -7.15 14.96 3.06
C SER A 139 -7.65 13.55 2.81
N PHE A 140 -8.39 13.43 1.71
CA PHE A 140 -8.74 12.17 1.07
C PHE A 140 -8.19 12.18 -0.36
N GLY A 141 -7.54 11.10 -0.75
CA GLY A 141 -7.02 10.90 -2.09
C GLY A 141 -7.46 9.56 -2.68
N TYR A 142 -7.57 9.55 -3.99
CA TYR A 142 -7.82 8.36 -4.78
C TYR A 142 -6.92 8.37 -6.00
N ALA A 143 -6.30 7.23 -6.33
CA ALA A 143 -5.51 7.06 -7.53
C ALA A 143 -5.80 5.72 -8.21
N LEU A 144 -5.80 5.78 -9.53
CA LEU A 144 -5.76 4.60 -10.41
C LEU A 144 -4.31 4.41 -10.86
N ASN A 145 -3.81 3.19 -10.73
CA ASN A 145 -2.50 2.81 -11.22
C ASN A 145 -2.69 1.74 -12.29
N PHE A 146 -2.01 1.92 -13.40
CA PHE A 146 -2.02 1.02 -14.54
C PHE A 146 -0.60 0.58 -14.86
N ASP A 147 -0.32 -0.72 -14.77
CA ASP A 147 0.95 -1.32 -15.16
C ASP A 147 0.97 -1.47 -16.69
N TYR A 148 1.53 -0.48 -17.39
CA TYR A 148 1.63 -0.46 -18.85
C TYR A 148 2.58 -1.55 -19.37
N THR A 149 3.75 -1.67 -18.73
CA THR A 149 4.72 -2.76 -18.94
C THR A 149 5.19 -3.27 -17.59
N ASP A 150 6.07 -4.28 -17.57
CA ASP A 150 6.64 -4.81 -16.32
C ASP A 150 7.49 -3.77 -15.59
N ASP A 151 8.01 -2.76 -16.30
CA ASP A 151 8.88 -1.71 -15.79
C ASP A 151 8.24 -0.32 -15.81
N THR A 152 7.01 -0.18 -16.33
CA THR A 152 6.35 1.12 -16.49
C THR A 152 4.97 1.13 -15.88
N ASN A 153 4.79 1.98 -14.88
CA ASN A 153 3.50 2.23 -14.25
C ASN A 153 3.02 3.65 -14.58
N VAL A 154 1.74 3.79 -14.89
CA VAL A 154 1.06 5.07 -15.11
C VAL A 154 0.03 5.25 -14.00
N SER A 155 0.11 6.36 -13.28
CA SER A 155 -0.81 6.69 -12.20
C SER A 155 -1.54 7.99 -12.48
N THR A 156 -2.84 8.01 -12.20
CA THR A 156 -3.67 9.23 -12.25
C THR A 156 -4.63 9.22 -11.06
N GLY A 157 -4.93 10.40 -10.53
CA GLY A 157 -5.78 10.48 -9.34
C GLY A 157 -6.15 11.89 -8.97
N PHE A 158 -6.84 12.03 -7.84
CA PHE A 158 -7.18 13.32 -7.24
C PHE A 158 -7.00 13.27 -5.72
N LYS A 159 -6.80 14.45 -5.13
CA LYS A 159 -6.75 14.67 -3.69
C LYS A 159 -7.67 15.84 -3.34
N ILE A 160 -8.52 15.65 -2.35
CA ILE A 160 -9.34 16.69 -1.75
C ILE A 160 -8.76 16.97 -0.37
N ALA A 161 -8.38 18.21 -0.08
CA ALA A 161 -7.78 18.57 1.18
C ALA A 161 -8.49 19.76 1.81
N LYS A 162 -8.64 19.70 3.14
CA LYS A 162 -9.09 20.79 3.97
C LYS A 162 -7.92 21.31 4.79
N TYR A 163 -7.61 22.57 4.62
CA TYR A 163 -6.56 23.27 5.35
C TYR A 163 -7.16 24.17 6.43
N ARG A 164 -6.54 24.18 7.59
CA ARG A 164 -6.78 25.15 8.66
C ARG A 164 -5.45 25.69 9.10
N GLY A 165 -5.31 27.00 9.13
CA GLY A 165 -4.14 27.72 9.66
C GLY A 165 -4.56 28.69 10.75
N HIS A 166 -3.75 28.81 11.79
CA HIS A 166 -3.89 29.82 12.82
C HIS A 166 -2.52 30.45 13.09
N SER A 167 -2.44 31.77 13.01
CA SER A 167 -1.25 32.53 13.38
C SER A 167 -1.51 33.32 14.65
N GLN A 168 -0.61 33.28 15.61
CA GLN A 168 -0.64 34.20 16.76
C GLN A 168 -0.17 35.57 16.26
N SER A 169 -1.12 36.55 16.20
CA SER A 169 -0.75 37.93 15.97
C SER A 169 -0.21 38.48 17.31
N SER A 170 1.08 38.76 17.35
CA SER A 170 1.66 39.53 18.45
C SER A 170 1.25 41.00 18.31
N THR A 171 0.06 41.35 18.78
CA THR A 171 -0.33 42.73 19.05
C THR A 171 -0.17 42.96 20.54
N ASP A 172 1.05 43.18 20.95
CA ASP A 172 1.37 43.92 22.17
C ASP A 172 2.55 44.83 21.87
N VAL A 173 2.26 45.97 21.30
CA VAL A 173 3.10 47.19 21.37
C VAL A 173 2.36 48.13 22.26
N SER A 174 2.70 48.14 23.52
CA SER A 174 2.43 49.22 24.45
C SER A 174 3.73 49.80 24.98
#